data_bbc155d709b957c606a174fcfebe2628
#
_entry.id   bbc155d709b957c606a174fcfebe2628
#
_cell.length_a   1.000
_cell.length_b   1.000
_cell.length_c   1.000
_cell.angle_alpha   90.00
_cell.angle_beta   90.00
_cell.angle_gamma   90.00
#
_symmetry.space_group_name_H-M   'P 1'
#
loop_
_entity.id
_entity.type
_entity.pdbx_description
1 polymer ?
#
loop_
_entity_poly.entity_id
_entity_poly.type
_entity_poly.pdbx_seq_one_letter_code
_entity_poly.pdbx_strand_id
1 'polypeptide(L)'
;MYLCVLSSLPDDPNDKPYDPSPHMNGFKWKHHPMRPKGVEKQIRELMDEGVDVFVNLVDGTPDDPLSGIGLVTLMEKLGVAFTGADSKFFDPSRQEMKAYAKKSNVPAPNWVMVDRVEDVERVAKRLRFPVLVKPPHGYASVGITRESRCEDVDQLKVQVGREIEVFGRALLEEFIEGREFTCLVAENPDDANNPITFKPVEFIFPDGESFKHYDMKWVDYEKMSVAAVTDRRIEKTLREQTARLFKAMNGNGYARCDYRMAADGTLYMLEINPNCGIFYSPEEPGSADFSLMNDKSYNHHKFMKLIIRSAQNRRDNMIAAKLLKKMKKQRVEQMAYT
;
A
#
# COMPACT_ATOMS: atom_id res chain seq x y z
N MET A 1 -25.45 -8.17 8.01
CA MET A 1 -24.40 -7.78 7.05
C MET A 1 -23.67 -9.03 6.61
N TYR A 2 -23.61 -9.25 5.29
CA TYR A 2 -22.97 -10.38 4.66
C TYR A 2 -21.73 -9.92 3.90
N LEU A 3 -20.57 -10.47 4.26
CA LEU A 3 -19.27 -10.09 3.71
C LEU A 3 -18.81 -11.10 2.65
N CYS A 4 -18.13 -10.64 1.62
CA CYS A 4 -17.37 -11.50 0.72
C CYS A 4 -15.90 -11.08 0.73
N VAL A 5 -15.01 -11.99 1.15
CA VAL A 5 -13.56 -11.77 1.06
C VAL A 5 -13.11 -12.14 -0.34
N LEU A 6 -12.52 -11.18 -1.04
CA LEU A 6 -11.92 -11.34 -2.36
C LEU A 6 -10.41 -11.49 -2.22
N SER A 7 -9.81 -12.50 -2.81
CA SER A 7 -8.35 -12.67 -2.89
C SER A 7 -7.94 -13.03 -4.32
N SER A 8 -6.68 -12.88 -4.66
CA SER A 8 -6.08 -13.49 -5.84
C SER A 8 -6.05 -15.02 -5.68
N LEU A 9 -6.01 -15.74 -6.80
CA LEU A 9 -5.61 -17.14 -6.80
C LEU A 9 -4.10 -17.22 -6.56
N PRO A 10 -3.59 -18.31 -5.96
CA PRO A 10 -2.15 -18.51 -5.87
C PRO A 10 -1.54 -18.60 -7.27
N ASP A 11 -0.33 -18.07 -7.42
CA ASP A 11 0.40 -18.09 -8.70
C ASP A 11 0.79 -19.50 -9.09
N ASP A 12 1.22 -20.32 -8.13
CA ASP A 12 1.42 -21.76 -8.32
C ASP A 12 0.18 -22.53 -7.81
N PRO A 13 -0.42 -23.40 -8.63
CA PRO A 13 -1.53 -24.25 -8.19
C PRO A 13 -1.21 -25.19 -7.02
N ASN A 14 0.07 -25.42 -6.74
CA ASN A 14 0.53 -26.21 -5.59
C ASN A 14 0.66 -25.39 -4.32
N ASP A 15 0.62 -24.07 -4.41
CA ASP A 15 0.67 -23.20 -3.25
C ASP A 15 -0.60 -23.31 -2.40
N LYS A 16 -0.42 -23.17 -1.11
CA LYS A 16 -1.54 -23.18 -0.16
C LYS A 16 -2.46 -21.99 -0.44
N PRO A 17 -3.75 -22.21 -0.69
CA PRO A 17 -4.68 -21.11 -0.90
C PRO A 17 -4.72 -20.19 0.33
N TYR A 18 -4.88 -18.89 0.07
CA TYR A 18 -5.11 -17.92 1.13
C TYR A 18 -6.37 -18.29 1.94
N ASP A 19 -6.24 -18.29 3.26
CA ASP A 19 -7.34 -18.59 4.19
C ASP A 19 -7.63 -17.40 5.11
N PRO A 20 -8.71 -16.64 4.90
CA PRO A 20 -9.11 -15.52 5.76
C PRO A 20 -9.78 -15.94 7.06
N SER A 21 -10.12 -17.22 7.25
CA SER A 21 -10.97 -17.71 8.35
C SER A 21 -10.50 -17.33 9.75
N PRO A 22 -9.19 -17.28 10.09
CA PRO A 22 -8.74 -16.87 11.41
C PRO A 22 -9.19 -15.47 11.83
N HIS A 23 -9.44 -14.58 10.86
CA HIS A 23 -9.79 -13.17 11.08
C HIS A 23 -11.27 -12.88 10.94
N MET A 24 -12.08 -13.87 10.54
CA MET A 24 -13.50 -13.69 10.19
C MET A 24 -14.48 -14.12 11.29
N ASN A 25 -13.98 -14.46 12.46
CA ASN A 25 -14.84 -14.89 13.58
C ASN A 25 -15.85 -13.78 13.97
N GLY A 26 -17.12 -14.17 14.12
CA GLY A 26 -18.22 -13.25 14.45
C GLY A 26 -18.80 -12.47 13.26
N PHE A 27 -18.34 -12.71 12.03
CA PHE A 27 -18.94 -12.18 10.82
C PHE A 27 -19.75 -13.27 10.08
N LYS A 28 -20.79 -12.86 9.35
CA LYS A 28 -21.41 -13.69 8.32
C LYS A 28 -20.66 -13.43 7.02
N TRP A 29 -19.97 -14.42 6.49
CA TRP A 29 -19.06 -14.20 5.36
C TRP A 29 -18.92 -15.42 4.45
N LYS A 30 -18.33 -15.19 3.27
CA LYS A 30 -17.80 -16.20 2.37
C LYS A 30 -16.44 -15.76 1.82
N HIS A 31 -15.63 -16.70 1.37
CA HIS A 31 -14.42 -16.45 0.60
C HIS A 31 -14.69 -16.68 -0.89
N HIS A 32 -14.21 -15.79 -1.73
CA HIS A 32 -14.30 -15.91 -3.19
C HIS A 32 -12.94 -15.57 -3.81
N PRO A 33 -12.08 -16.58 -4.04
CA PRO A 33 -10.87 -16.37 -4.83
C PRO A 33 -11.25 -15.96 -6.25
N MET A 34 -10.78 -14.80 -6.69
CA MET A 34 -11.13 -14.18 -7.94
C MET A 34 -10.42 -14.86 -9.11
N ARG A 35 -11.17 -15.19 -10.15
CA ARG A 35 -10.59 -15.68 -11.42
C ARG A 35 -10.34 -14.47 -12.33
N PRO A 36 -9.21 -14.46 -13.10
CA PRO A 36 -8.88 -13.36 -14.02
C PRO A 36 -9.94 -13.12 -15.11
N LYS A 37 -10.63 -14.19 -15.52
CA LYS A 37 -11.66 -14.10 -16.56
C LYS A 37 -13.05 -13.84 -15.98
N GLY A 38 -13.78 -12.90 -16.59
CA GLY A 38 -15.16 -12.60 -16.21
C GLY A 38 -15.33 -11.91 -14.86
N VAL A 39 -14.39 -11.04 -14.48
CA VAL A 39 -14.37 -10.33 -13.19
C VAL A 39 -15.69 -9.60 -12.92
N GLU A 40 -16.22 -8.85 -13.91
CA GLU A 40 -17.51 -8.16 -13.73
C GLU A 40 -18.66 -9.13 -13.47
N LYS A 41 -18.70 -10.26 -14.16
CA LYS A 41 -19.72 -11.28 -13.95
C LYS A 41 -19.64 -11.86 -12.53
N GLN A 42 -18.44 -12.17 -12.05
CA GLN A 42 -18.24 -12.69 -10.70
C GLN A 42 -18.75 -11.70 -9.63
N ILE A 43 -18.41 -10.40 -9.76
CA ILE A 43 -18.89 -9.39 -8.80
C ILE A 43 -20.42 -9.24 -8.85
N ARG A 44 -21.04 -9.27 -10.05
CA ARG A 44 -22.50 -9.18 -10.18
C ARG A 44 -23.21 -10.39 -9.56
N GLU A 45 -22.70 -11.60 -9.78
CA GLU A 45 -23.23 -12.81 -9.15
C GLU A 45 -23.18 -12.72 -7.62
N LEU A 46 -22.08 -12.19 -7.05
CA LEU A 46 -21.96 -11.97 -5.61
C LEU A 46 -22.92 -10.89 -5.09
N MET A 47 -23.18 -9.84 -5.89
CA MET A 47 -24.19 -8.84 -5.57
C MET A 47 -25.59 -9.47 -5.54
N ASP A 48 -25.92 -10.32 -6.50
CA ASP A 48 -27.21 -11.03 -6.59
C ASP A 48 -27.39 -12.03 -5.43
N GLU A 49 -26.30 -12.57 -4.89
CA GLU A 49 -26.29 -13.39 -3.66
C GLU A 49 -26.55 -12.56 -2.38
N GLY A 50 -26.58 -11.23 -2.49
CA GLY A 50 -26.83 -10.32 -1.38
C GLY A 50 -25.60 -9.96 -0.54
N VAL A 51 -24.41 -9.94 -1.13
CA VAL A 51 -23.21 -9.44 -0.47
C VAL A 51 -23.34 -7.94 -0.19
N ASP A 52 -23.18 -7.55 1.08
CA ASP A 52 -23.27 -6.16 1.52
C ASP A 52 -21.96 -5.39 1.35
N VAL A 53 -20.83 -6.04 1.65
CA VAL A 53 -19.47 -5.45 1.59
C VAL A 53 -18.46 -6.46 1.08
N PHE A 54 -17.63 -6.04 0.15
CA PHE A 54 -16.49 -6.79 -0.35
C PHE A 54 -15.24 -6.46 0.48
N VAL A 55 -14.67 -7.43 1.16
CA VAL A 55 -13.35 -7.30 1.80
C VAL A 55 -12.31 -7.58 0.71
N ASN A 56 -11.79 -6.51 0.11
CA ASN A 56 -10.88 -6.62 -1.03
C ASN A 56 -9.43 -6.79 -0.58
N LEU A 57 -8.87 -7.96 -0.85
CA LEU A 57 -7.46 -8.30 -0.61
C LEU A 57 -6.72 -8.62 -1.93
N VAL A 58 -7.31 -8.25 -3.07
CA VAL A 58 -6.66 -8.39 -4.39
C VAL A 58 -5.72 -7.22 -4.59
N ASP A 59 -4.46 -7.50 -4.86
CA ASP A 59 -3.36 -6.53 -4.94
C ASP A 59 -2.55 -6.60 -6.24
N GLY A 60 -3.00 -7.35 -7.24
CA GLY A 60 -2.30 -7.53 -8.51
C GLY A 60 -1.92 -6.21 -9.22
N THR A 61 -0.76 -6.22 -9.88
CA THR A 61 -0.28 -5.09 -10.71
C THR A 61 -1.18 -4.83 -11.91
N PRO A 62 -1.05 -3.70 -12.61
CA PRO A 62 -1.79 -3.46 -13.86
C PRO A 62 -1.53 -4.52 -14.94
N ASP A 63 -0.36 -5.14 -14.93
CA ASP A 63 0.06 -6.14 -15.92
C ASP A 63 -0.33 -7.56 -15.53
N ASP A 64 -0.80 -7.78 -14.30
CA ASP A 64 -1.27 -9.09 -13.85
C ASP A 64 -2.60 -9.47 -14.51
N PRO A 65 -2.85 -10.76 -14.73
CA PRO A 65 -4.12 -11.26 -15.27
C PRO A 65 -5.34 -10.82 -14.46
N LEU A 66 -5.17 -10.61 -13.15
CA LEU A 66 -6.15 -10.00 -12.25
C LEU A 66 -5.55 -8.73 -11.65
N SER A 67 -5.77 -7.61 -12.33
CA SER A 67 -5.31 -6.30 -11.87
C SER A 67 -6.12 -5.80 -10.67
N GLY A 68 -5.44 -5.49 -9.56
CA GLY A 68 -6.08 -4.92 -8.37
C GLY A 68 -6.75 -3.59 -8.66
N ILE A 69 -6.09 -2.68 -9.39
CA ILE A 69 -6.67 -1.38 -9.80
C ILE A 69 -7.86 -1.57 -10.75
N GLY A 70 -7.83 -2.57 -11.63
CA GLY A 70 -8.94 -2.91 -12.51
C GLY A 70 -10.18 -3.36 -11.73
N LEU A 71 -9.99 -4.22 -10.72
CA LEU A 71 -11.07 -4.66 -9.84
C LEU A 71 -11.67 -3.50 -9.02
N VAL A 72 -10.84 -2.65 -8.44
CA VAL A 72 -11.28 -1.48 -7.67
C VAL A 72 -12.09 -0.53 -8.55
N THR A 73 -11.60 -0.20 -9.75
CA THR A 73 -12.32 0.64 -10.72
C THR A 73 -13.70 0.05 -11.10
N LEU A 74 -13.77 -1.28 -11.25
CA LEU A 74 -15.02 -1.97 -11.52
C LEU A 74 -15.99 -1.86 -10.33
N MET A 75 -15.53 -2.11 -9.10
CA MET A 75 -16.35 -2.02 -7.90
C MET A 75 -16.91 -0.60 -7.70
N GLU A 76 -16.11 0.44 -7.97
CA GLU A 76 -16.57 1.85 -7.97
C GLU A 76 -17.66 2.10 -9.01
N LYS A 77 -17.48 1.58 -10.24
CA LYS A 77 -18.47 1.67 -11.32
C LYS A 77 -19.79 1.01 -10.92
N LEU A 78 -19.73 -0.15 -10.31
CA LEU A 78 -20.89 -0.91 -9.83
C LEU A 78 -21.54 -0.29 -8.58
N GLY A 79 -20.83 0.58 -7.87
CA GLY A 79 -21.34 1.28 -6.69
C GLY A 79 -21.48 0.40 -5.46
N VAL A 80 -20.64 -0.64 -5.34
CA VAL A 80 -20.61 -1.55 -4.20
C VAL A 80 -19.71 -1.01 -3.08
N ALA A 81 -19.94 -1.45 -1.84
CA ALA A 81 -19.04 -1.17 -0.74
C ALA A 81 -17.86 -2.15 -0.77
N PHE A 82 -16.63 -1.64 -0.73
CA PHE A 82 -15.41 -2.47 -0.67
C PHE A 82 -14.36 -1.84 0.24
N THR A 83 -13.57 -2.69 0.92
CA THR A 83 -12.46 -2.25 1.78
C THR A 83 -11.21 -1.98 0.95
N GLY A 84 -10.25 -1.27 1.56
CA GLY A 84 -9.01 -0.89 0.89
C GLY A 84 -9.11 0.45 0.16
N ALA A 85 -8.08 0.77 -0.61
CA ALA A 85 -7.94 2.03 -1.33
C ALA A 85 -8.89 2.13 -2.54
N ASP A 86 -9.32 3.34 -2.85
CA ASP A 86 -10.02 3.64 -4.10
C ASP A 86 -9.06 3.72 -5.29
N SER A 87 -9.59 3.83 -6.51
CA SER A 87 -8.80 3.85 -7.74
C SER A 87 -7.80 5.02 -7.84
N LYS A 88 -8.00 6.08 -7.07
CA LYS A 88 -7.12 7.27 -7.07
C LYS A 88 -5.93 7.11 -6.11
N PHE A 89 -6.09 6.29 -5.09
CA PHE A 89 -5.06 6.07 -4.08
C PHE A 89 -4.42 4.69 -4.17
N PHE A 90 -4.97 3.75 -4.95
CA PHE A 90 -4.57 2.35 -4.98
C PHE A 90 -3.10 2.12 -5.34
N ASP A 91 -2.59 2.79 -6.38
CA ASP A 91 -1.23 2.56 -6.92
C ASP A 91 -0.51 3.88 -7.25
N PRO A 92 -0.11 4.66 -6.23
CA PRO A 92 0.66 5.89 -6.46
C PRO A 92 2.07 5.55 -6.92
N SER A 93 2.56 6.27 -7.95
CA SER A 93 3.95 6.15 -8.37
C SER A 93 4.93 6.60 -7.27
N ARG A 94 6.16 6.06 -7.30
CA ARG A 94 7.23 6.48 -6.36
C ARG A 94 7.48 8.00 -6.42
N GLN A 95 7.38 8.60 -7.61
CA GLN A 95 7.50 10.04 -7.80
C GLN A 95 6.38 10.82 -7.09
N GLU A 96 5.14 10.36 -7.19
CA GLU A 96 4.00 10.96 -6.50
C GLU A 96 4.16 10.85 -4.99
N MET A 97 4.54 9.68 -4.46
CA MET A 97 4.82 9.49 -3.03
C MET A 97 5.83 10.52 -2.52
N LYS A 98 6.95 10.72 -3.23
CA LYS A 98 8.00 11.70 -2.86
C LYS A 98 7.50 13.14 -2.96
N ALA A 99 6.70 13.48 -3.97
CA ALA A 99 6.11 14.81 -4.11
C ALA A 99 5.15 15.13 -2.96
N TYR A 100 4.30 14.18 -2.57
CA TYR A 100 3.39 14.33 -1.43
C TYR A 100 4.13 14.35 -0.09
N ALA A 101 5.19 13.58 0.08
CA ALA A 101 6.06 13.64 1.26
C ALA A 101 6.61 15.05 1.45
N LYS A 102 7.19 15.64 0.39
CA LYS A 102 7.67 17.05 0.40
C LYS A 102 6.56 18.03 0.75
N LYS A 103 5.38 17.91 0.12
CA LYS A 103 4.21 18.78 0.35
C LYS A 103 3.71 18.70 1.80
N SER A 104 3.81 17.55 2.43
CA SER A 104 3.35 17.31 3.80
C SER A 104 4.44 17.47 4.86
N ASN A 105 5.63 17.97 4.50
CA ASN A 105 6.79 18.09 5.40
C ASN A 105 7.15 16.74 6.07
N VAL A 106 7.10 15.66 5.31
CA VAL A 106 7.60 14.34 5.69
C VAL A 106 8.95 14.14 5.02
N PRO A 107 10.05 13.96 5.75
CA PRO A 107 11.35 13.72 5.14
C PRO A 107 11.32 12.47 4.26
N ALA A 108 11.92 12.55 3.09
CA ALA A 108 12.14 11.43 2.18
C ALA A 108 13.58 11.52 1.64
N PRO A 109 14.21 10.39 1.26
CA PRO A 109 15.55 10.43 0.67
C PRO A 109 15.56 11.30 -0.59
N ASN A 110 16.70 11.92 -0.89
CA ASN A 110 16.90 12.58 -2.18
C ASN A 110 16.82 11.54 -3.30
N TRP A 111 16.26 11.94 -4.43
CA TRP A 111 16.03 11.03 -5.53
C TRP A 111 16.10 11.73 -6.89
N VAL A 112 16.36 10.97 -7.92
CA VAL A 112 16.34 11.42 -9.33
C VAL A 112 15.77 10.30 -10.20
N MET A 113 14.93 10.65 -11.17
CA MET A 113 14.49 9.72 -12.23
C MET A 113 15.46 9.81 -13.40
N VAL A 114 15.82 8.67 -13.98
CA VAL A 114 16.75 8.56 -15.11
C VAL A 114 16.12 7.71 -16.21
N ASP A 115 16.20 8.23 -17.44
CA ASP A 115 15.64 7.59 -18.64
C ASP A 115 16.73 7.01 -19.56
N ARG A 116 18.03 7.35 -19.31
CA ARG A 116 19.17 6.91 -20.11
C ARG A 116 20.41 6.71 -19.26
N VAL A 117 21.18 5.67 -19.52
CA VAL A 117 22.40 5.35 -18.77
C VAL A 117 23.46 6.46 -18.89
N GLU A 118 23.51 7.15 -20.03
CA GLU A 118 24.46 8.25 -20.29
C GLU A 118 24.27 9.44 -19.33
N ASP A 119 23.09 9.59 -18.76
CA ASP A 119 22.81 10.66 -17.80
C ASP A 119 23.31 10.35 -16.38
N VAL A 120 23.65 9.09 -16.07
CA VAL A 120 23.97 8.61 -14.70
C VAL A 120 25.09 9.43 -14.06
N GLU A 121 26.22 9.64 -14.74
CA GLU A 121 27.35 10.40 -14.16
C GLU A 121 26.96 11.84 -13.77
N ARG A 122 26.13 12.46 -14.58
CA ARG A 122 25.65 13.83 -14.34
C ARG A 122 24.73 13.90 -13.14
N VAL A 123 23.80 12.94 -13.02
CA VAL A 123 22.80 12.95 -11.96
C VAL A 123 23.35 12.42 -10.64
N ALA A 124 24.31 11.47 -10.67
CA ALA A 124 24.96 10.92 -9.49
C ALA A 124 25.66 12.01 -8.65
N LYS A 125 26.15 13.08 -9.27
CA LYS A 125 26.73 14.24 -8.56
C LYS A 125 25.75 14.97 -7.63
N ARG A 126 24.46 14.68 -7.74
CA ARG A 126 23.38 15.28 -6.92
C ARG A 126 22.94 14.37 -5.79
N LEU A 127 23.49 13.17 -5.69
CA LEU A 127 23.13 12.14 -4.71
C LEU A 127 24.35 11.75 -3.87
N ARG A 128 24.10 11.35 -2.65
CA ARG A 128 25.10 10.77 -1.73
C ARG A 128 25.03 9.26 -1.85
N PHE A 129 26.18 8.63 -2.04
CA PHE A 129 26.28 7.17 -1.99
C PHE A 129 26.21 6.64 -0.55
N PRO A 130 25.70 5.41 -0.32
CA PRO A 130 25.17 4.49 -1.33
C PRO A 130 23.85 5.00 -1.97
N VAL A 131 23.60 4.58 -3.21
CA VAL A 131 22.38 4.89 -3.96
C VAL A 131 21.63 3.61 -4.26
N LEU A 132 20.33 3.57 -3.98
CA LEU A 132 19.46 2.45 -4.29
C LEU A 132 18.77 2.70 -5.63
N VAL A 133 18.93 1.77 -6.57
CA VAL A 133 18.23 1.78 -7.86
C VAL A 133 16.93 0.99 -7.72
N LYS A 134 15.83 1.58 -8.15
CA LYS A 134 14.48 1.01 -8.05
C LYS A 134 13.73 1.15 -9.36
N PRO A 135 12.80 0.26 -9.68
CA PRO A 135 11.84 0.50 -10.76
C PRO A 135 10.99 1.75 -10.45
N PRO A 136 10.46 2.44 -11.48
CA PRO A 136 9.64 3.65 -11.32
C PRO A 136 8.32 3.39 -10.60
N HIS A 137 7.79 2.20 -10.80
CA HIS A 137 6.58 1.66 -10.18
C HIS A 137 6.90 0.31 -9.50
N GLY A 138 5.95 -0.23 -8.79
CA GLY A 138 6.06 -1.56 -8.19
C GLY A 138 6.14 -1.55 -6.68
N TYR A 139 5.76 -2.68 -6.12
CA TYR A 139 5.68 -2.99 -4.70
C TYR A 139 6.37 -4.35 -4.43
N ALA A 140 6.34 -4.80 -3.20
CA ALA A 140 6.82 -6.12 -2.80
C ALA A 140 8.31 -6.39 -3.08
N SER A 141 9.14 -5.34 -3.22
CA SER A 141 10.57 -5.43 -3.58
C SER A 141 10.83 -6.06 -4.97
N VAL A 142 9.82 -6.16 -5.85
CA VAL A 142 10.02 -6.63 -7.22
C VAL A 142 11.03 -5.72 -7.92
N GLY A 143 12.04 -6.32 -8.58
CA GLY A 143 13.14 -5.60 -9.23
C GLY A 143 14.23 -5.09 -8.28
N ILE A 144 14.10 -5.22 -6.97
CA ILE A 144 15.11 -4.77 -5.99
C ILE A 144 15.92 -5.98 -5.49
N THR A 145 17.18 -6.04 -5.88
CA THR A 145 18.13 -7.07 -5.45
C THR A 145 19.19 -6.47 -4.52
N ARG A 146 20.12 -7.28 -4.01
CA ARG A 146 21.27 -6.77 -3.22
C ARG A 146 22.09 -5.77 -4.03
N GLU A 147 22.31 -6.06 -5.31
CA GLU A 147 23.09 -5.24 -6.24
C GLU A 147 22.40 -3.91 -6.57
N SER A 148 21.07 -3.78 -6.28
CA SER A 148 20.36 -2.51 -6.45
C SER A 148 20.91 -1.40 -5.54
N ARG A 149 21.62 -1.76 -4.44
CA ARG A 149 22.37 -0.83 -3.60
C ARG A 149 23.78 -0.66 -4.18
N CYS A 150 24.05 0.52 -4.74
CA CYS A 150 25.27 0.87 -5.44
C CYS A 150 26.15 1.76 -4.56
N GLU A 151 27.43 1.41 -4.44
CA GLU A 151 28.43 2.15 -3.64
C GLU A 151 29.18 3.20 -4.50
N ASP A 152 29.12 3.07 -5.84
CA ASP A 152 29.82 3.93 -6.78
C ASP A 152 29.04 4.11 -8.09
N VAL A 153 29.58 4.97 -8.98
CA VAL A 153 28.94 5.32 -10.26
C VAL A 153 28.96 4.15 -11.26
N ASP A 154 29.96 3.28 -11.21
CA ASP A 154 30.08 2.17 -12.17
C ASP A 154 29.03 1.10 -11.86
N GLN A 155 28.86 0.72 -10.59
CA GLN A 155 27.77 -0.12 -10.15
C GLN A 155 26.40 0.50 -10.50
N LEU A 156 26.26 1.82 -10.27
CA LEU A 156 25.04 2.56 -10.56
C LEU A 156 24.66 2.49 -12.04
N LYS A 157 25.63 2.63 -12.97
CA LYS A 157 25.39 2.50 -14.43
C LYS A 157 24.87 1.12 -14.80
N VAL A 158 25.47 0.07 -14.22
CA VAL A 158 25.03 -1.32 -14.48
C VAL A 158 23.59 -1.53 -14.05
N GLN A 159 23.25 -1.14 -12.83
CA GLN A 159 21.90 -1.34 -12.31
C GLN A 159 20.86 -0.46 -13.01
N VAL A 160 21.20 0.79 -13.34
CA VAL A 160 20.33 1.66 -14.14
C VAL A 160 20.09 1.08 -15.53
N GLY A 161 21.11 0.52 -16.18
CA GLY A 161 20.96 -0.17 -17.46
C GLY A 161 19.94 -1.31 -17.40
N ARG A 162 20.06 -2.15 -16.37
CA ARG A 162 19.11 -3.25 -16.11
C ARG A 162 17.68 -2.76 -15.91
N GLU A 163 17.49 -1.72 -15.07
CA GLU A 163 16.15 -1.20 -14.79
C GLU A 163 15.52 -0.53 -16.02
N ILE A 164 16.31 0.20 -16.83
CA ILE A 164 15.84 0.84 -18.07
C ILE A 164 15.44 -0.21 -19.11
N GLU A 165 16.19 -1.30 -19.22
CA GLU A 165 15.87 -2.40 -20.14
C GLU A 165 14.50 -3.02 -19.83
N VAL A 166 14.18 -3.19 -18.54
CA VAL A 166 12.94 -3.84 -18.10
C VAL A 166 11.77 -2.86 -17.99
N PHE A 167 12.01 -1.66 -17.42
CA PHE A 167 10.94 -0.73 -17.04
C PHE A 167 10.97 0.60 -17.80
N GLY A 168 11.89 0.77 -18.75
CA GLY A 168 12.04 1.97 -19.55
C GLY A 168 12.72 3.16 -18.85
N ARG A 169 12.82 3.12 -17.52
CA ARG A 169 13.44 4.16 -16.67
C ARG A 169 13.76 3.61 -15.28
N ALA A 170 14.62 4.34 -14.54
CA ALA A 170 15.04 3.98 -13.19
C ALA A 170 14.87 5.14 -12.21
N LEU A 171 14.47 4.85 -10.98
CA LEU A 171 14.53 5.77 -9.84
C LEU A 171 15.83 5.52 -9.07
N LEU A 172 16.65 6.56 -8.93
CA LEU A 172 17.85 6.58 -8.10
C LEU A 172 17.52 7.29 -6.79
N GLU A 173 17.73 6.63 -5.66
CA GLU A 173 17.41 7.16 -4.34
C GLU A 173 18.59 7.01 -3.39
N GLU A 174 18.94 8.07 -2.63
CA GLU A 174 19.94 7.96 -1.56
C GLU A 174 19.54 6.86 -0.58
N PHE A 175 20.43 5.93 -0.33
CA PHE A 175 20.18 4.87 0.66
C PHE A 175 20.37 5.43 2.07
N ILE A 176 19.35 5.33 2.89
CA ILE A 176 19.42 5.76 4.30
C ILE A 176 19.92 4.61 5.14
N GLU A 177 21.16 4.71 5.64
CA GLU A 177 21.70 3.74 6.61
C GLU A 177 20.96 3.86 7.94
N GLY A 178 20.65 2.72 8.56
CA GLY A 178 20.08 2.65 9.90
C GLY A 178 18.86 1.75 10.02
N ARG A 179 18.03 2.02 11.02
CA ARG A 179 16.90 1.18 11.44
C ARG A 179 15.71 1.34 10.51
N GLU A 180 14.99 0.25 10.26
CA GLU A 180 13.81 0.25 9.38
C GLU A 180 12.52 0.01 10.16
N PHE A 181 11.48 0.79 9.83
CA PHE A 181 10.21 0.80 10.54
C PHE A 181 9.04 0.75 9.56
N THR A 182 7.91 0.27 10.06
CA THR A 182 6.64 0.40 9.35
C THR A 182 5.53 0.87 10.27
N CYS A 183 4.58 1.61 9.70
CA CYS A 183 3.42 2.13 10.41
C CYS A 183 2.16 1.96 9.55
N LEU A 184 1.22 1.17 10.05
CA LEU A 184 -0.09 1.00 9.43
C LEU A 184 -0.98 2.20 9.73
N VAL A 185 -1.79 2.61 8.75
CA VAL A 185 -2.76 3.70 8.83
C VAL A 185 -4.06 3.31 8.15
N ALA A 186 -5.18 3.79 8.67
CA ALA A 186 -6.48 3.64 8.03
C ALA A 186 -7.29 4.92 8.07
N GLU A 187 -8.21 5.04 7.13
CA GLU A 187 -9.27 6.04 7.12
C GLU A 187 -10.07 5.98 8.43
N ASN A 188 -10.34 7.13 9.01
CA ASN A 188 -11.22 7.26 10.16
C ASN A 188 -12.66 7.50 9.69
N PRO A 189 -13.57 6.55 9.87
CA PRO A 189 -14.96 6.70 9.42
C PRO A 189 -15.74 7.79 10.17
N ASP A 190 -15.24 8.25 11.31
CA ASP A 190 -15.86 9.31 12.12
C ASP A 190 -15.28 10.70 11.82
N ASP A 191 -14.03 10.76 11.33
CA ASP A 191 -13.35 12.01 11.04
C ASP A 191 -12.29 11.82 9.95
N ALA A 192 -12.66 12.12 8.71
CA ALA A 192 -11.77 11.99 7.55
C ALA A 192 -10.50 12.86 7.64
N ASN A 193 -10.47 13.86 8.54
CA ASN A 193 -9.30 14.73 8.74
C ASN A 193 -8.25 14.13 9.68
N ASN A 194 -8.61 13.13 10.45
CA ASN A 194 -7.77 12.50 11.47
C ASN A 194 -7.66 10.99 11.24
N PRO A 195 -6.82 10.53 10.28
CA PRO A 195 -6.58 9.11 10.04
C PRO A 195 -6.11 8.40 11.32
N ILE A 196 -6.47 7.14 11.45
CA ILE A 196 -6.06 6.30 12.58
C ILE A 196 -4.75 5.61 12.22
N THR A 197 -3.71 5.83 13.03
CA THR A 197 -2.42 5.12 12.90
C THR A 197 -2.30 4.07 14.00
N PHE A 198 -1.71 2.94 13.64
CA PHE A 198 -1.55 1.79 14.54
C PHE A 198 -0.13 1.71 15.08
N LYS A 199 0.13 0.75 15.95
CA LYS A 199 1.44 0.57 16.58
C LYS A 199 2.53 0.39 15.53
N PRO A 200 3.52 1.29 15.43
CA PRO A 200 4.65 1.07 14.54
C PRO A 200 5.50 -0.10 15.02
N VAL A 201 6.07 -0.82 14.07
CA VAL A 201 7.02 -1.90 14.33
C VAL A 201 8.34 -1.65 13.61
N GLU A 202 9.41 -2.21 14.15
CA GLU A 202 10.76 -2.18 13.64
C GLU A 202 11.12 -3.54 13.07
N PHE A 203 11.77 -3.53 11.90
CA PHE A 203 12.37 -4.72 11.31
C PHE A 203 13.84 -4.80 11.71
N ILE A 204 14.23 -5.93 12.27
CA ILE A 204 15.59 -6.23 12.71
C ILE A 204 16.17 -7.24 11.72
N PHE A 205 17.17 -6.81 10.97
CA PHE A 205 17.83 -7.64 9.98
C PHE A 205 18.89 -8.52 10.63
N PRO A 206 19.14 -9.71 10.08
CA PRO A 206 20.26 -10.55 10.49
C PRO A 206 21.60 -9.91 10.10
N ASP A 207 22.69 -10.41 10.70
CA ASP A 207 24.05 -9.95 10.40
C ASP A 207 24.35 -10.03 8.89
N GLY A 208 24.90 -8.96 8.34
CA GLY A 208 25.24 -8.85 6.93
C GLY A 208 24.11 -8.34 6.02
N GLU A 209 22.90 -8.19 6.55
CA GLU A 209 21.77 -7.62 5.81
C GLU A 209 21.40 -6.24 6.35
N SER A 210 20.99 -5.35 5.45
CA SER A 210 20.67 -3.98 5.83
C SER A 210 19.34 -3.42 5.28
N PHE A 211 18.66 -4.17 4.40
CA PHE A 211 17.38 -3.75 3.83
C PHE A 211 16.60 -4.94 3.25
N LYS A 212 15.31 -4.74 3.01
CA LYS A 212 14.41 -5.74 2.41
C LYS A 212 14.55 -5.77 0.89
N HIS A 213 15.55 -6.46 0.37
CA HIS A 213 15.58 -6.88 -1.02
C HIS A 213 14.65 -8.07 -1.26
N TYR A 214 14.49 -8.49 -2.51
CA TYR A 214 13.55 -9.56 -2.89
C TYR A 214 13.78 -10.84 -2.08
N ASP A 215 15.01 -11.35 -2.04
CA ASP A 215 15.30 -12.61 -1.33
C ASP A 215 15.04 -12.50 0.18
N MET A 216 15.39 -11.37 0.81
CA MET A 216 15.13 -11.12 2.23
C MET A 216 13.62 -11.09 2.53
N LYS A 217 12.81 -10.68 1.56
CA LYS A 217 11.36 -10.59 1.73
C LYS A 217 10.64 -11.90 1.48
N TRP A 218 11.11 -12.72 0.53
CA TRP A 218 10.35 -13.86 0.02
C TRP A 218 11.04 -15.22 0.25
N VAL A 219 12.37 -15.24 0.41
CA VAL A 219 13.15 -16.46 0.59
C VAL A 219 13.65 -16.59 2.02
N ASP A 220 14.21 -15.51 2.56
CA ASP A 220 14.89 -15.44 3.86
C ASP A 220 14.07 -14.73 4.94
N TYR A 221 12.75 -14.62 4.75
CA TYR A 221 11.85 -13.85 5.63
C TYR A 221 11.98 -14.26 7.10
N GLU A 222 12.12 -15.55 7.39
CA GLU A 222 12.24 -16.08 8.75
C GLU A 222 13.51 -15.59 9.50
N LYS A 223 14.50 -15.09 8.76
CA LYS A 223 15.73 -14.55 9.34
C LYS A 223 15.55 -13.13 9.92
N MET A 224 14.49 -12.43 9.53
CA MET A 224 14.14 -11.13 10.09
C MET A 224 13.33 -11.31 11.37
N SER A 225 13.56 -10.47 12.34
CA SER A 225 12.65 -10.33 13.48
C SER A 225 11.93 -8.99 13.46
N VAL A 226 10.75 -8.95 14.10
CA VAL A 226 9.89 -7.77 14.16
C VAL A 226 9.62 -7.43 15.62
N ALA A 227 9.83 -6.19 16.00
CA ALA A 227 9.60 -5.70 17.36
C ALA A 227 8.71 -4.45 17.37
N ALA A 228 7.86 -4.33 18.40
CA ALA A 228 7.11 -3.10 18.60
C ALA A 228 8.06 -1.93 18.93
N VAL A 229 7.82 -0.76 18.35
CA VAL A 229 8.55 0.46 18.70
C VAL A 229 8.22 0.85 20.14
N THR A 230 9.22 0.88 21.01
CA THR A 230 9.07 1.20 22.45
C THR A 230 9.44 2.66 22.78
N ASP A 231 10.32 3.27 21.99
CA ASP A 231 10.66 4.69 22.13
C ASP A 231 9.45 5.56 21.74
N ARG A 232 8.94 6.30 22.73
CA ARG A 232 7.74 7.15 22.55
C ARG A 232 7.94 8.29 21.56
N ARG A 233 9.16 8.81 21.38
CA ARG A 233 9.44 9.90 20.43
C ARG A 233 9.42 9.34 19.00
N ILE A 234 10.08 8.22 18.78
CA ILE A 234 10.06 7.53 17.48
C ILE A 234 8.64 7.15 17.13
N GLU A 235 7.90 6.49 18.03
CA GLU A 235 6.50 6.10 17.82
C GLU A 235 5.64 7.31 17.44
N LYS A 236 5.71 8.39 18.20
CA LYS A 236 4.94 9.61 17.93
C LYS A 236 5.25 10.18 16.56
N THR A 237 6.55 10.31 16.22
CA THR A 237 6.97 10.85 14.92
C THR A 237 6.51 9.99 13.75
N LEU A 238 6.64 8.67 13.83
CA LEU A 238 6.15 7.72 12.81
C LEU A 238 4.65 7.87 12.59
N ARG A 239 3.87 7.88 13.67
CA ARG A 239 2.41 8.05 13.59
C ARG A 239 2.01 9.40 12.96
N GLU A 240 2.62 10.50 13.39
CA GLU A 240 2.33 11.84 12.88
C GLU A 240 2.72 12.01 11.41
N GLN A 241 3.89 11.52 11.01
CA GLN A 241 4.33 11.58 9.61
C GLN A 241 3.43 10.73 8.72
N THR A 242 3.08 9.50 9.16
CA THR A 242 2.20 8.60 8.43
C THR A 242 0.79 9.22 8.24
N ALA A 243 0.21 9.76 9.30
CA ALA A 243 -1.10 10.42 9.23
C ALA A 243 -1.09 11.63 8.28
N ARG A 244 -0.04 12.48 8.35
CA ARG A 244 0.11 13.64 7.46
C ARG A 244 0.24 13.24 6.00
N LEU A 245 1.06 12.23 5.70
CA LEU A 245 1.26 11.75 4.34
C LEU A 245 -0.02 11.15 3.78
N PHE A 246 -0.64 10.23 4.53
CA PHE A 246 -1.91 9.60 4.15
C PHE A 246 -2.98 10.66 3.81
N LYS A 247 -3.15 11.64 4.69
CA LYS A 247 -4.08 12.76 4.47
C LYS A 247 -3.71 13.60 3.24
N ALA A 248 -2.42 13.94 3.06
CA ALA A 248 -1.95 14.75 1.94
C ALA A 248 -2.21 14.08 0.58
N MET A 249 -2.16 12.75 0.55
CA MET A 249 -2.46 11.93 -0.64
C MET A 249 -3.97 11.67 -0.84
N ASN A 250 -4.84 12.25 -0.02
CA ASN A 250 -6.27 11.94 0.05
C ASN A 250 -6.51 10.43 0.27
N GLY A 251 -5.68 9.84 1.11
CA GLY A 251 -5.72 8.42 1.42
C GLY A 251 -7.07 7.99 1.99
N ASN A 252 -7.49 6.82 1.57
CA ASN A 252 -8.73 6.18 2.02
C ASN A 252 -8.50 4.67 2.17
N GLY A 253 -9.45 3.96 2.78
CA GLY A 253 -9.24 2.57 3.16
C GLY A 253 -8.12 2.43 4.17
N TYR A 254 -7.02 1.79 3.78
CA TYR A 254 -5.83 1.63 4.62
C TYR A 254 -4.55 1.55 3.77
N ALA A 255 -3.42 1.85 4.43
CA ALA A 255 -2.10 1.78 3.83
C ALA A 255 -1.03 1.48 4.89
N ARG A 256 0.13 1.02 4.46
CA ARG A 256 1.33 0.86 5.29
C ARG A 256 2.41 1.81 4.78
N CYS A 257 2.99 2.58 5.70
CA CYS A 257 4.07 3.50 5.38
C CYS A 257 5.39 2.97 5.94
N ASP A 258 6.42 2.86 5.10
CA ASP A 258 7.71 2.29 5.43
C ASP A 258 8.76 3.42 5.57
N TYR A 259 9.63 3.32 6.60
CA TYR A 259 10.57 4.36 6.99
C TYR A 259 11.96 3.79 7.29
N ARG A 260 12.98 4.65 7.11
CA ARG A 260 14.31 4.40 7.69
C ARG A 260 14.74 5.56 8.55
N MET A 261 15.42 5.26 9.65
CA MET A 261 15.95 6.26 10.57
C MET A 261 17.46 6.36 10.43
N ALA A 262 17.94 7.53 10.02
CA ALA A 262 19.35 7.82 9.93
C ALA A 262 19.99 7.95 11.34
N ALA A 263 21.33 7.97 11.40
CA ALA A 263 22.08 8.08 12.63
C ALA A 263 21.79 9.32 13.45
N ASP A 264 21.36 10.42 12.80
CA ASP A 264 20.94 11.66 13.45
C ASP A 264 19.51 11.60 14.02
N GLY A 265 18.83 10.46 13.89
CA GLY A 265 17.46 10.26 14.34
C GLY A 265 16.38 10.76 13.37
N THR A 266 16.74 11.26 12.20
CA THR A 266 15.78 11.67 11.17
C THR A 266 15.11 10.45 10.57
N LEU A 267 13.76 10.42 10.57
CA LEU A 267 12.95 9.39 9.95
C LEU A 267 12.61 9.79 8.51
N TYR A 268 13.08 9.02 7.56
CA TYR A 268 12.84 9.19 6.12
C TYR A 268 11.79 8.20 5.64
N MET A 269 10.72 8.71 5.03
CA MET A 269 9.70 7.91 4.36
C MET A 269 10.27 7.30 3.08
N LEU A 270 10.19 5.98 2.95
CA LEU A 270 10.61 5.25 1.77
C LEU A 270 9.46 5.15 0.77
N GLU A 271 8.33 4.59 1.22
CA GLU A 271 7.12 4.39 0.41
C GLU A 271 5.88 4.32 1.29
N ILE A 272 4.72 4.51 0.67
CA ILE A 272 3.41 4.21 1.24
C ILE A 272 2.73 3.20 0.33
N ASN A 273 2.24 2.11 0.93
CA ASN A 273 1.65 0.97 0.23
C ASN A 273 0.14 0.91 0.53
N PRO A 274 -0.71 1.50 -0.32
CA PRO A 274 -2.16 1.36 -0.18
C PRO A 274 -2.58 -0.09 -0.39
N ASN A 275 -3.65 -0.50 0.28
CA ASN A 275 -4.18 -1.86 0.22
C ASN A 275 -3.10 -2.94 0.46
N CYS A 276 -2.14 -2.64 1.37
CA CYS A 276 -1.04 -3.55 1.69
C CYS A 276 -1.57 -4.90 2.19
N GLY A 277 -0.80 -5.96 1.95
CA GLY A 277 -1.12 -7.30 2.44
C GLY A 277 -1.33 -7.32 3.96
N ILE A 278 -2.44 -7.92 4.38
CA ILE A 278 -2.91 -8.00 5.76
C ILE A 278 -3.86 -9.20 5.92
N PHE A 279 -4.11 -9.62 7.14
CA PHE A 279 -4.93 -10.79 7.47
C PHE A 279 -4.30 -12.12 7.02
N TYR A 280 -2.98 -12.18 6.99
CA TYR A 280 -2.26 -13.43 6.81
C TYR A 280 -2.48 -14.38 7.98
N SER A 281 -2.06 -15.64 7.83
CA SER A 281 -2.20 -16.61 8.91
C SER A 281 -1.47 -16.13 10.17
N PRO A 282 -1.98 -16.42 11.36
CA PRO A 282 -1.31 -16.05 12.61
C PRO A 282 0.09 -16.65 12.78
N GLU A 283 0.38 -17.75 12.07
CA GLU A 283 1.68 -18.42 12.05
C GLU A 283 2.68 -17.69 11.14
N GLU A 284 2.19 -17.02 10.09
CA GLU A 284 3.00 -16.33 9.09
C GLU A 284 2.46 -14.89 8.87
N PRO A 285 2.49 -14.03 9.89
CA PRO A 285 1.92 -12.70 9.81
C PRO A 285 2.70 -11.78 8.86
N GLY A 286 1.97 -10.99 8.07
CA GLY A 286 2.56 -9.96 7.23
C GLY A 286 2.94 -8.69 8.03
N SER A 287 3.64 -7.77 7.36
CA SER A 287 4.13 -6.53 8.00
C SER A 287 3.02 -5.68 8.64
N ALA A 288 1.82 -5.66 8.05
CA ALA A 288 0.69 -4.92 8.62
C ALA A 288 0.07 -5.65 9.82
N ASP A 289 0.09 -6.99 9.81
CA ASP A 289 -0.43 -7.80 10.92
C ASP A 289 0.37 -7.57 12.19
N PHE A 290 1.69 -7.44 12.10
CA PHE A 290 2.53 -7.10 13.26
C PHE A 290 2.14 -5.79 13.92
N SER A 291 1.70 -4.77 13.16
CA SER A 291 1.19 -3.53 13.73
C SER A 291 -0.05 -3.77 14.59
N LEU A 292 -1.00 -4.59 14.11
CA LEU A 292 -2.22 -4.91 14.85
C LEU A 292 -1.98 -5.85 16.03
N MET A 293 -1.07 -6.82 15.91
CA MET A 293 -0.70 -7.73 17.00
C MET A 293 -0.04 -7.00 18.18
N ASN A 294 0.62 -5.88 17.91
CA ASN A 294 1.30 -5.07 18.92
C ASN A 294 0.53 -3.82 19.37
N ASP A 295 -0.64 -3.52 18.78
CA ASP A 295 -1.46 -2.37 19.16
C ASP A 295 -2.40 -2.72 20.33
N LYS A 296 -2.36 -1.91 21.40
CA LYS A 296 -3.18 -2.15 22.59
C LYS A 296 -4.66 -1.81 22.40
N SER A 297 -4.97 -0.94 21.44
CA SER A 297 -6.32 -0.43 21.20
C SER A 297 -7.04 -1.18 20.08
N TYR A 298 -6.28 -1.70 19.13
CA TYR A 298 -6.77 -2.40 17.96
C TYR A 298 -6.17 -3.79 17.81
N ASN A 299 -6.99 -4.71 17.35
CA ASN A 299 -6.61 -6.02 16.87
C ASN A 299 -7.25 -6.23 15.48
N HIS A 300 -6.98 -7.35 14.82
CA HIS A 300 -7.52 -7.66 13.49
C HIS A 300 -9.04 -7.53 13.42
N HIS A 301 -9.77 -7.99 14.43
CA HIS A 301 -11.24 -7.91 14.47
C HIS A 301 -11.76 -6.46 14.53
N LYS A 302 -11.17 -5.63 15.38
CA LYS A 302 -11.52 -4.20 15.45
C LYS A 302 -11.11 -3.46 14.16
N PHE A 303 -9.97 -3.81 13.60
CA PHE A 303 -9.51 -3.25 12.33
C PHE A 303 -10.44 -3.64 11.18
N MET A 304 -10.86 -4.91 11.08
CA MET A 304 -11.84 -5.36 10.09
C MET A 304 -13.14 -4.56 10.20
N LYS A 305 -13.68 -4.35 11.40
CA LYS A 305 -14.87 -3.51 11.62
C LYS A 305 -14.66 -2.07 11.18
N LEU A 306 -13.48 -1.51 11.43
CA LEU A 306 -13.12 -0.15 11.04
C LEU A 306 -13.16 0.01 9.52
N ILE A 307 -12.45 -0.85 8.78
CA ILE A 307 -12.35 -0.76 7.31
C ILE A 307 -13.68 -1.08 6.61
N ILE A 308 -14.50 -1.97 7.16
CA ILE A 308 -15.86 -2.25 6.69
C ILE A 308 -16.72 -1.00 6.81
N ARG A 309 -16.71 -0.34 7.98
CA ARG A 309 -17.48 0.88 8.21
C ARG A 309 -17.04 2.02 7.30
N SER A 310 -15.74 2.19 7.08
CA SER A 310 -15.19 3.15 6.11
C SER A 310 -15.68 2.86 4.68
N ALA A 311 -15.69 1.59 4.28
CA ALA A 311 -16.20 1.16 2.97
C ALA A 311 -17.69 1.51 2.77
N GLN A 312 -18.52 1.26 3.79
CA GLN A 312 -19.94 1.60 3.77
C GLN A 312 -20.15 3.12 3.66
N ASN A 313 -19.46 3.91 4.48
CA ASN A 313 -19.54 5.37 4.45
C ASN A 313 -19.14 5.93 3.08
N ARG A 314 -18.07 5.41 2.46
CA ARG A 314 -17.64 5.84 1.11
C ARG A 314 -18.69 5.55 0.06
N ARG A 315 -19.26 4.34 0.06
CA ARG A 315 -20.37 3.99 -0.85
C ARG A 315 -21.56 4.92 -0.67
N ASP A 316 -22.00 5.14 0.55
CA ASP A 316 -23.18 5.95 0.85
C ASP A 316 -22.98 7.42 0.45
N ASN A 317 -21.79 7.97 0.72
CA ASN A 317 -21.40 9.31 0.27
C ASN A 317 -21.35 9.41 -1.27
N MET A 318 -20.87 8.39 -1.96
CA MET A 318 -20.85 8.37 -3.43
C MET A 318 -22.28 8.34 -4.01
N ILE A 319 -23.16 7.53 -3.44
CA ILE A 319 -24.57 7.47 -3.85
C ILE A 319 -25.25 8.83 -3.63
N ALA A 320 -25.07 9.42 -2.43
CA ALA A 320 -25.62 10.73 -2.11
C ALA A 320 -25.13 11.83 -3.08
N ALA A 321 -23.83 11.83 -3.41
CA ALA A 321 -23.24 12.77 -4.36
C ALA A 321 -23.83 12.61 -5.79
N LYS A 322 -24.03 11.36 -6.25
CA LYS A 322 -24.66 11.08 -7.55
C LYS A 322 -26.11 11.57 -7.59
N LEU A 323 -26.89 11.36 -6.52
CA LEU A 323 -28.29 11.83 -6.42
C LEU A 323 -28.37 13.35 -6.44
N LEU A 324 -27.53 14.04 -5.65
CA LEU A 324 -27.46 15.51 -5.63
C LEU A 324 -27.11 16.09 -7.02
N LYS A 325 -26.20 15.45 -7.75
CA LYS A 325 -25.83 15.86 -9.10
C LYS A 325 -27.01 15.72 -10.09
N LYS A 326 -27.76 14.63 -9.97
CA LYS A 326 -28.96 14.38 -10.78
C LYS A 326 -30.05 15.41 -10.50
N MET A 327 -30.33 15.71 -9.22
CA MET A 327 -31.32 16.72 -8.81
C MET A 327 -30.92 18.11 -9.30
N LYS A 328 -29.65 18.52 -9.19
CA LYS A 328 -29.18 19.81 -9.71
C LYS A 328 -29.37 19.92 -11.22
N LYS A 329 -29.08 18.84 -11.98
CA LYS A 329 -29.26 18.82 -13.44
C LYS A 329 -30.74 18.99 -13.81
N GLN A 330 -31.62 18.24 -13.16
CA GLN A 330 -33.08 18.35 -13.39
C GLN A 330 -33.62 19.76 -13.10
N ARG A 331 -33.12 20.39 -12.01
CA ARG A 331 -33.53 21.75 -11.66
C ARG A 331 -33.10 22.80 -12.72
N VAL A 332 -31.87 22.65 -13.25
CA VAL A 332 -31.37 23.53 -14.33
C VAL A 332 -32.20 23.34 -15.60
N GLU A 333 -32.50 22.09 -15.96
CA GLU A 333 -33.36 21.80 -17.14
C GLU A 333 -34.77 22.40 -16.99
N GLN A 334 -35.38 22.29 -15.81
CA GLN A 334 -36.71 22.91 -15.56
C GLN A 334 -36.69 24.44 -15.65
N MET A 335 -35.59 25.08 -15.15
CA MET A 335 -35.45 26.54 -15.24
C MET A 335 -35.15 27.06 -16.65
N ALA A 336 -34.69 26.21 -17.57
CA ALA A 336 -34.45 26.56 -18.97
C ALA A 336 -35.71 26.50 -19.84
N TYR A 337 -36.80 25.94 -19.33
CA TYR A 337 -38.10 25.83 -20.02
C TYR A 337 -39.16 26.82 -19.48
N THR A 338 -38.80 27.62 -18.47
CA THR A 338 -39.60 28.74 -17.95
C THR A 338 -38.97 30.06 -18.36
#